data_5f87749f3c48c939b8250cd2974053dd
#
_entry.id   5f87749f3c48c939b8250cd2974053dd
#
_cell.length_a   1.000
_cell.length_b   1.000
_cell.length_c   1.000
_cell.angle_alpha   90.00
_cell.angle_beta   90.00
_cell.angle_gamma   90.00
#
_symmetry.space_group_name_H-M   'P 1'
#
loop_
_entity.id
_entity.type
_entity.pdbx_description
1 polymer ?
#
loop_
_entity_poly.entity_id
_entity_poly.type
_entity_poly.pdbx_seq_one_letter_code
_entity_poly.pdbx_strand_id
1 'polypeptide(L)'
;MGRVEGKVAFVTGAARGQGRCHAVRLAEEGADIIAVDLCRDIDAIGYPMASPEDLDETARLVEKTSQKVVIAQADVRDTAQLGSALETGLAEFGRLDIVVTAAGVAGMKGQPPLQAWCDVIDTNLIGTINAIQVALPHLREGASIIATGSTAALMDTSKKDSPGKDPGGMAYVHSKRALSSYVHDLATELSAFGIRANVVHPTNTNTDMLQSEPMYRSFRPDLENPTRADAEPVFVVQQAMKIPYVEPEDISNAVLWLASDEARYVTGMQLRVDAGGYLKWYDYRT
;
A
#
# COMPACT_ATOMS: atom_id res chain seq x y z
N MET A 1 -3.70 24.41 -12.42
CA MET A 1 -4.17 24.14 -11.05
C MET A 1 -4.16 22.63 -10.91
N GLY A 2 -3.41 22.13 -9.97
CA GLY A 2 -3.28 20.68 -9.75
C GLY A 2 -4.58 20.08 -9.21
N ARG A 3 -4.79 18.79 -9.42
CA ARG A 3 -6.02 18.07 -9.03
C ARG A 3 -6.23 18.00 -7.51
N VAL A 4 -5.16 18.17 -6.74
CA VAL A 4 -5.16 18.18 -5.26
C VAL A 4 -4.43 19.40 -4.70
N GLU A 5 -4.47 20.50 -5.44
CA GLU A 5 -3.83 21.78 -5.11
C GLU A 5 -4.23 22.27 -3.71
N GLY A 6 -3.23 22.59 -2.87
CA GLY A 6 -3.42 23.09 -1.50
C GLY A 6 -3.96 22.07 -0.50
N LYS A 7 -4.04 20.78 -0.87
CA LYS A 7 -4.34 19.68 0.06
C LYS A 7 -3.06 19.19 0.74
N VAL A 8 -3.22 18.52 1.88
CA VAL A 8 -2.14 17.87 2.63
C VAL A 8 -2.39 16.38 2.67
N ALA A 9 -1.39 15.59 2.27
CA ALA A 9 -1.48 14.13 2.24
C ALA A 9 -0.54 13.48 3.27
N PHE A 10 -1.08 12.61 4.11
CA PHE A 10 -0.33 11.71 4.98
C PHE A 10 -0.15 10.37 4.30
N VAL A 11 1.10 9.99 4.02
CA VAL A 11 1.45 8.78 3.26
C VAL A 11 2.34 7.87 4.11
N THR A 12 1.90 6.65 4.42
CA THR A 12 2.72 5.64 5.10
C THR A 12 3.39 4.69 4.11
N GLY A 13 4.55 4.14 4.47
CA GLY A 13 5.36 3.33 3.55
C GLY A 13 5.97 4.17 2.43
N ALA A 14 6.30 5.42 2.73
CA ALA A 14 6.62 6.44 1.74
C ALA A 14 8.08 6.42 1.26
N ALA A 15 8.95 5.64 1.87
CA ALA A 15 10.38 5.67 1.56
C ALA A 15 10.71 5.09 0.17
N ARG A 16 9.90 4.15 -0.35
CA ARG A 16 10.14 3.53 -1.66
C ARG A 16 8.87 2.97 -2.31
N GLY A 17 9.01 2.38 -3.50
CA GLY A 17 7.96 1.64 -4.20
C GLY A 17 6.68 2.45 -4.41
N GLN A 18 5.53 1.85 -4.10
CA GLN A 18 4.24 2.50 -4.31
C GLN A 18 4.08 3.76 -3.44
N GLY A 19 4.45 3.70 -2.15
CA GLY A 19 4.27 4.84 -1.23
C GLY A 19 5.06 6.08 -1.67
N ARG A 20 6.32 5.92 -2.09
CA ARG A 20 7.11 6.99 -2.70
C ARG A 20 6.42 7.55 -3.93
N CYS A 21 5.97 6.67 -4.82
CA CYS A 21 5.31 7.09 -6.05
C CYS A 21 3.99 7.83 -5.77
N HIS A 22 3.22 7.40 -4.76
CA HIS A 22 2.00 8.12 -4.33
C HIS A 22 2.32 9.52 -3.80
N ALA A 23 3.35 9.64 -2.93
CA ALA A 23 3.77 10.92 -2.38
C ALA A 23 4.20 11.90 -3.49
N VAL A 24 5.05 11.46 -4.40
CA VAL A 24 5.53 12.28 -5.53
C VAL A 24 4.37 12.65 -6.45
N ARG A 25 3.50 11.68 -6.82
CA ARG A 25 2.40 11.93 -7.74
C ARG A 25 1.34 12.90 -7.19
N LEU A 26 1.07 12.84 -5.88
CA LEU A 26 0.20 13.80 -5.20
C LEU A 26 0.84 15.19 -5.16
N ALA A 27 2.16 15.26 -4.92
CA ALA A 27 2.90 16.52 -4.92
C ALA A 27 2.95 17.17 -6.31
N GLU A 28 3.14 16.40 -7.38
CA GLU A 28 3.06 16.92 -8.77
C GLU A 28 1.73 17.59 -9.09
N GLU A 29 0.67 17.23 -8.36
CA GLU A 29 -0.68 17.78 -8.51
C GLU A 29 -1.07 18.75 -7.39
N GLY A 30 -0.06 19.24 -6.63
CA GLY A 30 -0.18 20.37 -5.74
C GLY A 30 -0.44 20.06 -4.27
N ALA A 31 -0.29 18.83 -3.82
CA ALA A 31 -0.40 18.48 -2.40
C ALA A 31 0.92 18.61 -1.66
N ASP A 32 0.90 19.16 -0.45
CA ASP A 32 1.99 19.02 0.51
C ASP A 32 1.96 17.64 1.17
N ILE A 33 3.11 17.10 1.56
CA ILE A 33 3.25 15.69 1.94
C ILE A 33 3.77 15.54 3.37
N ILE A 34 3.12 14.67 4.15
CA ILE A 34 3.63 14.08 5.39
C ILE A 34 4.00 12.64 5.05
N ALA A 35 5.28 12.35 4.90
CA ALA A 35 5.79 11.06 4.46
C ALA A 35 6.40 10.27 5.63
N VAL A 36 5.89 9.06 5.87
CA VAL A 36 6.30 8.23 7.00
C VAL A 36 6.70 6.84 6.52
N ASP A 37 7.81 6.34 7.07
CA ASP A 37 8.27 4.97 6.83
C ASP A 37 9.00 4.42 8.07
N LEU A 38 9.10 3.10 8.15
CA LEU A 38 9.83 2.40 9.21
C LEU A 38 11.35 2.62 9.10
N CYS A 39 11.87 2.61 7.87
CA CYS A 39 13.30 2.76 7.54
C CYS A 39 14.25 1.82 8.31
N ARG A 40 13.82 0.59 8.54
CA ARG A 40 14.63 -0.48 9.14
C ARG A 40 14.08 -1.86 8.77
N ASP A 41 14.93 -2.86 8.83
CA ASP A 41 14.54 -4.25 8.56
C ASP A 41 13.56 -4.80 9.61
N ILE A 42 12.78 -5.80 9.18
CA ILE A 42 11.93 -6.64 10.02
C ILE A 42 12.49 -8.06 9.90
N ASP A 43 12.99 -8.61 10.99
CA ASP A 43 13.82 -9.83 11.01
C ASP A 43 13.16 -11.04 10.33
N ALA A 44 11.84 -11.20 10.48
CA ALA A 44 11.13 -12.32 9.87
C ALA A 44 10.77 -12.12 8.39
N ILE A 45 11.06 -10.97 7.80
CA ILE A 45 10.78 -10.65 6.39
C ILE A 45 12.06 -10.88 5.57
N GLY A 46 11.99 -11.74 4.59
CA GLY A 46 13.14 -12.27 3.85
C GLY A 46 13.74 -11.36 2.78
N TYR A 47 13.45 -10.05 2.78
CA TYR A 47 14.05 -9.06 1.87
C TYR A 47 14.29 -7.73 2.60
N PRO A 48 15.31 -6.94 2.19
CA PRO A 48 15.65 -5.68 2.84
C PRO A 48 14.48 -4.69 2.81
N MET A 49 14.27 -3.96 3.91
CA MET A 49 13.32 -2.85 3.96
C MET A 49 13.98 -1.56 3.40
N ALA A 50 13.22 -0.47 3.40
CA ALA A 50 13.74 0.85 3.05
C ALA A 50 14.72 1.35 4.11
N SER A 51 15.64 2.21 3.71
CA SER A 51 16.58 2.91 4.59
C SER A 51 16.12 4.37 4.86
N PRO A 52 16.73 5.07 5.82
CA PRO A 52 16.52 6.51 6.00
C PRO A 52 16.82 7.31 4.73
N GLU A 53 17.88 6.96 3.99
CA GLU A 53 18.28 7.61 2.75
C GLU A 53 17.21 7.44 1.64
N ASP A 54 16.48 6.33 1.67
CA ASP A 54 15.33 6.14 0.78
C ASP A 54 14.20 7.13 1.08
N LEU A 55 13.97 7.45 2.35
CA LEU A 55 12.96 8.43 2.76
C LEU A 55 13.41 9.86 2.41
N ASP A 56 14.70 10.16 2.59
CA ASP A 56 15.31 11.43 2.16
C ASP A 56 15.17 11.63 0.64
N GLU A 57 15.36 10.56 -0.15
CA GLU A 57 15.15 10.61 -1.60
C GLU A 57 13.68 10.92 -1.95
N THR A 58 12.73 10.40 -1.19
CA THR A 58 11.31 10.76 -1.38
C THR A 58 11.08 12.23 -1.12
N ALA A 59 11.66 12.78 -0.03
CA ALA A 59 11.59 14.21 0.27
C ALA A 59 12.15 15.05 -0.88
N ARG A 60 13.35 14.72 -1.35
CA ARG A 60 14.01 15.41 -2.48
C ARG A 60 13.17 15.38 -3.77
N LEU A 61 12.46 14.27 -4.03
CA LEU A 61 11.59 14.16 -5.20
C LEU A 61 10.34 15.02 -5.06
N VAL A 62 9.73 15.08 -3.88
CA VAL A 62 8.59 15.96 -3.59
C VAL A 62 9.00 17.43 -3.72
N GLU A 63 10.12 17.84 -3.13
CA GLU A 63 10.62 19.23 -3.20
C GLU A 63 10.85 19.72 -4.64
N LYS A 64 11.20 18.82 -5.56
CA LYS A 64 11.33 19.17 -7.00
C LYS A 64 10.02 19.60 -7.64
N THR A 65 8.88 19.24 -7.06
CA THR A 65 7.56 19.69 -7.54
C THR A 65 7.16 21.07 -7.01
N SER A 66 8.01 21.70 -6.19
CA SER A 66 7.76 22.94 -5.47
C SER A 66 6.74 22.81 -4.32
N GLN A 67 6.38 21.59 -3.93
CA GLN A 67 5.58 21.33 -2.75
C GLN A 67 6.47 21.08 -1.52
N LYS A 68 5.90 21.28 -0.33
CA LYS A 68 6.58 21.00 0.92
C LYS A 68 6.42 19.54 1.35
N VAL A 69 7.40 19.04 2.09
CA VAL A 69 7.36 17.71 2.66
C VAL A 69 7.87 17.71 4.11
N VAL A 70 7.19 17.01 4.97
CA VAL A 70 7.66 16.60 6.29
C VAL A 70 7.88 15.10 6.27
N ILE A 71 9.11 14.66 6.55
CA ILE A 71 9.43 13.24 6.65
C ILE A 71 9.57 12.82 8.11
N ALA A 72 9.16 11.60 8.45
CA ALA A 72 9.36 11.05 9.77
C ALA A 72 9.58 9.53 9.71
N GLN A 73 10.58 9.05 10.45
CA GLN A 73 10.75 7.63 10.69
C GLN A 73 9.76 7.18 11.78
N ALA A 74 8.82 6.29 11.44
CA ALA A 74 7.86 5.74 12.39
C ALA A 74 7.39 4.34 11.97
N ASP A 75 7.17 3.49 12.96
CA ASP A 75 6.59 2.17 12.79
C ASP A 75 5.05 2.29 12.82
N VAL A 76 4.39 1.86 11.76
CA VAL A 76 2.91 1.88 11.68
C VAL A 76 2.26 1.00 12.76
N ARG A 77 2.99 0.06 13.35
CA ARG A 77 2.55 -0.78 14.46
C ARG A 77 2.49 -0.03 15.79
N ASP A 78 3.12 1.16 15.87
CA ASP A 78 3.22 2.02 17.04
C ASP A 78 2.43 3.32 16.84
N THR A 79 1.28 3.41 17.50
CA THR A 79 0.39 4.59 17.40
C THR A 79 1.01 5.87 17.95
N ALA A 80 1.92 5.76 18.94
CA ALA A 80 2.58 6.95 19.49
C ALA A 80 3.59 7.54 18.52
N GLN A 81 4.36 6.70 17.82
CA GLN A 81 5.27 7.14 16.75
C GLN A 81 4.49 7.77 15.59
N LEU A 82 3.40 7.11 15.13
CA LEU A 82 2.54 7.66 14.08
C LEU A 82 1.92 8.99 14.48
N GLY A 83 1.39 9.09 15.71
CA GLY A 83 0.81 10.33 16.24
C GLY A 83 1.83 11.47 16.25
N SER A 84 3.04 11.21 16.76
CA SER A 84 4.12 12.22 16.77
C SER A 84 4.53 12.67 15.37
N ALA A 85 4.62 11.73 14.42
CA ALA A 85 4.95 12.04 13.03
C ALA A 85 3.86 12.91 12.37
N LEU A 86 2.59 12.55 12.58
CA LEU A 86 1.45 13.32 12.07
C LEU A 86 1.38 14.72 12.68
N GLU A 87 1.53 14.85 14.00
CA GLU A 87 1.53 16.15 14.69
C GLU A 87 2.63 17.08 14.16
N THR A 88 3.81 16.55 13.87
CA THR A 88 4.90 17.33 13.25
C THR A 88 4.47 17.89 11.90
N GLY A 89 3.82 17.10 11.07
CA GLY A 89 3.30 17.57 9.79
C GLY A 89 2.15 18.56 9.94
N LEU A 90 1.24 18.31 10.88
CA LEU A 90 0.11 19.22 11.16
C LEU A 90 0.58 20.57 11.70
N ALA A 91 1.66 20.61 12.48
CA ALA A 91 2.26 21.85 12.93
C ALA A 91 2.81 22.70 11.78
N GLU A 92 3.34 22.06 10.71
CA GLU A 92 3.82 22.77 9.51
C GLU A 92 2.67 23.19 8.59
N PHE A 93 1.69 22.32 8.33
CA PHE A 93 0.70 22.50 7.27
C PHE A 93 -0.68 22.97 7.76
N GLY A 94 -1.01 22.78 9.04
CA GLY A 94 -2.27 23.21 9.66
C GLY A 94 -3.53 22.44 9.26
N ARG A 95 -3.43 21.42 8.41
CA ARG A 95 -4.58 20.63 7.91
C ARG A 95 -4.17 19.22 7.49
N LEU A 96 -5.18 18.34 7.34
CA LEU A 96 -5.05 17.02 6.73
C LEU A 96 -6.26 16.73 5.85
N ASP A 97 -6.03 16.36 4.59
CA ASP A 97 -7.10 16.14 3.61
C ASP A 97 -7.07 14.72 3.01
N ILE A 98 -5.90 14.13 2.92
CA ILE A 98 -5.68 12.86 2.24
C ILE A 98 -4.89 11.93 3.16
N VAL A 99 -5.34 10.69 3.29
CA VAL A 99 -4.59 9.62 3.98
C VAL A 99 -4.36 8.48 3.00
N VAL A 100 -3.09 8.14 2.75
CA VAL A 100 -2.72 7.00 1.90
C VAL A 100 -1.95 5.99 2.74
N THR A 101 -2.54 4.83 2.99
CA THR A 101 -1.87 3.76 3.73
C THR A 101 -1.25 2.77 2.76
N ALA A 102 0.07 2.95 2.49
CA ALA A 102 0.83 2.10 1.58
C ALA A 102 1.90 1.25 2.29
N ALA A 103 2.13 1.46 3.59
CA ALA A 103 3.01 0.60 4.37
C ALA A 103 2.51 -0.86 4.34
N GLY A 104 3.40 -1.77 4.01
CA GLY A 104 3.05 -3.19 3.95
C GLY A 104 4.24 -4.06 3.59
N VAL A 105 4.20 -5.29 4.07
CA VAL A 105 5.23 -6.31 3.84
C VAL A 105 4.61 -7.61 3.35
N ALA A 106 5.40 -8.41 2.66
CA ALA A 106 5.06 -9.73 2.19
C ALA A 106 5.93 -10.76 2.92
N GLY A 107 5.31 -11.62 3.71
CA GLY A 107 6.02 -12.57 4.58
C GLY A 107 6.24 -13.95 3.96
N MET A 108 6.22 -14.08 2.61
CA MET A 108 6.43 -15.37 1.95
C MET A 108 7.79 -15.96 2.32
N LYS A 109 7.76 -17.24 2.76
CA LYS A 109 8.95 -17.96 3.22
C LYS A 109 9.69 -17.30 4.40
N GLY A 110 9.08 -16.33 5.09
CA GLY A 110 9.65 -15.64 6.25
C GLY A 110 9.96 -16.60 7.40
N GLN A 111 11.00 -16.27 8.19
CA GLN A 111 11.50 -17.10 9.28
C GLN A 111 11.73 -16.28 10.55
N PRO A 112 11.28 -16.74 11.73
CA PRO A 112 10.43 -17.94 11.93
C PRO A 112 9.01 -17.76 11.33
N PRO A 113 8.35 -18.84 10.89
CA PRO A 113 7.09 -18.71 10.13
C PRO A 113 5.96 -18.02 10.89
N LEU A 114 5.82 -18.28 12.20
CA LEU A 114 4.79 -17.65 13.02
C LEU A 114 5.09 -16.16 13.25
N GLN A 115 6.36 -15.79 13.42
CA GLN A 115 6.75 -14.39 13.54
C GLN A 115 6.46 -13.65 12.25
N ALA A 116 6.77 -14.24 11.09
CA ALA A 116 6.42 -13.65 9.79
C ALA A 116 4.90 -13.44 9.63
N TRP A 117 4.07 -14.39 10.14
CA TRP A 117 2.62 -14.21 10.20
C TRP A 117 2.24 -12.97 11.02
N CYS A 118 2.76 -12.85 12.26
CA CYS A 118 2.47 -11.73 13.15
C CYS A 118 2.93 -10.41 12.54
N ASP A 119 4.16 -10.32 12.06
CA ASP A 119 4.71 -9.10 11.47
C ASP A 119 3.90 -8.62 10.26
N VAL A 120 3.41 -9.55 9.42
CA VAL A 120 2.54 -9.20 8.29
C VAL A 120 1.18 -8.69 8.75
N ILE A 121 0.53 -9.36 9.72
CA ILE A 121 -0.77 -8.90 10.24
C ILE A 121 -0.61 -7.55 10.92
N ASP A 122 0.39 -7.40 11.76
CA ASP A 122 0.62 -6.18 12.54
C ASP A 122 0.98 -5.00 11.62
N THR A 123 1.76 -5.22 10.57
CA THR A 123 2.11 -4.16 9.62
C THR A 123 0.96 -3.83 8.68
N ASN A 124 0.42 -4.84 7.99
CA ASN A 124 -0.50 -4.61 6.86
C ASN A 124 -1.92 -4.27 7.30
N LEU A 125 -2.40 -4.86 8.40
CA LEU A 125 -3.75 -4.67 8.91
C LEU A 125 -3.75 -3.69 10.08
N ILE A 126 -3.09 -4.05 11.18
CA ILE A 126 -3.11 -3.21 12.39
C ILE A 126 -2.43 -1.87 12.11
N GLY A 127 -1.30 -1.86 11.41
CA GLY A 127 -0.61 -0.62 11.02
C GLY A 127 -1.45 0.30 10.13
N THR A 128 -2.23 -0.27 9.20
CA THR A 128 -3.20 0.52 8.41
C THR A 128 -4.31 1.11 9.29
N ILE A 129 -4.88 0.30 10.20
CA ILE A 129 -5.89 0.77 11.16
C ILE A 129 -5.31 1.89 12.03
N ASN A 130 -4.12 1.71 12.58
CA ASN A 130 -3.44 2.71 13.40
C ASN A 130 -3.25 4.03 12.64
N ALA A 131 -2.73 3.98 11.40
CA ALA A 131 -2.52 5.18 10.59
C ALA A 131 -3.83 5.93 10.31
N ILE A 132 -4.92 5.22 10.05
CA ILE A 132 -6.24 5.81 9.87
C ILE A 132 -6.73 6.40 11.20
N GLN A 133 -6.64 5.66 12.31
CA GLN A 133 -7.15 6.09 13.62
C GLN A 133 -6.44 7.36 14.13
N VAL A 134 -5.13 7.48 14.00
CA VAL A 134 -4.42 8.71 14.37
C VAL A 134 -4.78 9.90 13.48
N ALA A 135 -5.15 9.65 12.21
CA ALA A 135 -5.54 10.69 11.26
C ALA A 135 -6.99 11.18 11.45
N LEU A 136 -7.92 10.28 11.83
CA LEU A 136 -9.37 10.58 11.91
C LEU A 136 -9.73 11.88 12.63
N PRO A 137 -9.16 12.22 13.82
CA PRO A 137 -9.50 13.44 14.53
C PRO A 137 -9.18 14.74 13.76
N HIS A 138 -8.31 14.66 12.75
CA HIS A 138 -7.82 15.79 11.97
C HIS A 138 -8.49 15.90 10.60
N LEU A 139 -9.27 14.88 10.19
CA LEU A 139 -9.99 14.87 8.91
C LEU A 139 -11.28 15.71 9.00
N ARG A 140 -11.64 16.31 7.88
CA ARG A 140 -12.86 17.13 7.75
C ARG A 140 -13.62 16.71 6.50
N GLU A 141 -14.80 17.29 6.31
CA GLU A 141 -15.61 17.13 5.11
C GLU A 141 -14.75 17.33 3.84
N GLY A 142 -14.89 16.46 2.87
CA GLY A 142 -14.11 16.42 1.64
C GLY A 142 -12.81 15.60 1.72
N ALA A 143 -12.42 15.13 2.92
CA ALA A 143 -11.22 14.30 3.07
C ALA A 143 -11.37 12.92 2.39
N SER A 144 -10.24 12.33 2.03
CA SER A 144 -10.16 11.02 1.36
C SER A 144 -9.16 10.10 2.01
N ILE A 145 -9.60 8.92 2.42
CA ILE A 145 -8.77 7.82 2.91
C ILE A 145 -8.64 6.80 1.78
N ILE A 146 -7.40 6.44 1.43
CA ILE A 146 -7.11 5.47 0.37
C ILE A 146 -6.17 4.40 0.93
N ALA A 147 -6.66 3.18 1.04
CA ALA A 147 -5.86 2.07 1.53
C ALA A 147 -5.34 1.21 0.37
N THR A 148 -4.10 0.74 0.49
CA THR A 148 -3.50 -0.18 -0.47
C THR A 148 -3.87 -1.62 -0.12
N GLY A 149 -4.84 -2.15 -0.85
CA GLY A 149 -5.24 -3.56 -0.84
C GLY A 149 -4.27 -4.45 -1.61
N SER A 150 -4.83 -5.45 -2.26
CA SER A 150 -4.17 -6.34 -3.23
C SER A 150 -5.21 -7.18 -3.95
N THR A 151 -5.00 -7.54 -5.20
CA THR A 151 -5.82 -8.57 -5.87
C THR A 151 -5.77 -9.92 -5.15
N ALA A 152 -4.70 -10.20 -4.39
CA ALA A 152 -4.62 -11.37 -3.53
C ALA A 152 -5.75 -11.45 -2.49
N ALA A 153 -6.32 -10.31 -2.06
CA ALA A 153 -7.48 -10.28 -1.18
C ALA A 153 -8.75 -10.85 -1.84
N LEU A 154 -8.84 -10.72 -3.15
CA LEU A 154 -10.02 -11.06 -3.95
C LEU A 154 -9.95 -12.47 -4.54
N MET A 155 -8.76 -13.10 -4.51
CA MET A 155 -8.52 -14.42 -5.07
C MET A 155 -8.99 -15.54 -4.13
N ASP A 156 -9.50 -16.63 -4.72
CA ASP A 156 -9.77 -17.86 -3.98
C ASP A 156 -8.46 -18.59 -3.66
N THR A 157 -8.15 -18.72 -2.38
CA THR A 157 -6.96 -19.44 -1.90
C THR A 157 -7.26 -20.88 -1.49
N SER A 158 -8.50 -21.36 -1.64
CA SER A 158 -8.94 -22.69 -1.18
C SER A 158 -8.27 -23.89 -1.88
N LYS A 159 -7.62 -23.65 -3.03
CA LYS A 159 -6.98 -24.69 -3.85
C LYS A 159 -5.46 -24.79 -3.67
N LYS A 160 -4.88 -24.22 -2.62
CA LYS A 160 -3.45 -24.40 -2.37
C LYS A 160 -3.17 -25.78 -1.79
N ASP A 161 -2.38 -26.57 -2.50
CA ASP A 161 -2.00 -27.97 -2.19
C ASP A 161 -1.22 -28.16 -0.87
N SER A 162 -0.97 -27.10 -0.14
CA SER A 162 -0.12 -27.12 1.06
C SER A 162 -0.58 -26.11 2.11
N PRO A 163 -1.74 -26.31 2.74
CA PRO A 163 -2.17 -25.44 3.82
C PRO A 163 -1.14 -25.45 4.97
N GLY A 164 -0.81 -24.27 5.48
CA GLY A 164 0.13 -24.12 6.61
C GLY A 164 1.62 -24.19 6.26
N LYS A 165 2.01 -24.38 5.01
CA LYS A 165 3.43 -24.39 4.61
C LYS A 165 4.07 -23.01 4.46
N ASP A 166 3.26 -21.98 4.29
CA ASP A 166 3.73 -20.59 4.17
C ASP A 166 2.80 -19.66 4.98
N PRO A 167 2.94 -19.65 6.32
CA PRO A 167 2.11 -18.79 7.16
C PRO A 167 2.21 -17.30 6.80
N GLY A 168 3.40 -16.79 6.49
CA GLY A 168 3.59 -15.37 6.12
C GLY A 168 2.87 -14.99 4.82
N GLY A 169 2.89 -15.88 3.81
CA GLY A 169 2.14 -15.67 2.57
C GLY A 169 0.61 -15.73 2.79
N MET A 170 0.15 -16.60 3.69
CA MET A 170 -1.26 -16.65 4.09
C MET A 170 -1.66 -15.40 4.88
N ALA A 171 -0.81 -14.93 5.79
CA ALA A 171 -1.04 -13.70 6.55
C ALA A 171 -1.23 -12.50 5.62
N TYR A 172 -0.43 -12.41 4.54
CA TYR A 172 -0.59 -11.36 3.54
C TYR A 172 -2.01 -11.35 2.94
N VAL A 173 -2.49 -12.51 2.49
CA VAL A 173 -3.84 -12.63 1.92
C VAL A 173 -4.91 -12.27 2.96
N HIS A 174 -4.79 -12.78 4.18
CA HIS A 174 -5.76 -12.51 5.25
C HIS A 174 -5.76 -11.04 5.66
N SER A 175 -4.57 -10.42 5.81
CA SER A 175 -4.47 -9.00 6.14
C SER A 175 -5.17 -8.11 5.10
N LYS A 176 -4.95 -8.38 3.81
CA LYS A 176 -5.55 -7.59 2.73
C LYS A 176 -7.07 -7.83 2.57
N ARG A 177 -7.58 -9.02 2.91
CA ARG A 177 -9.04 -9.29 2.98
C ARG A 177 -9.69 -8.54 4.14
N ALA A 178 -9.14 -8.67 5.34
CA ALA A 178 -9.65 -7.99 6.52
C ALA A 178 -9.61 -6.46 6.35
N LEU A 179 -8.52 -5.93 5.78
CA LEU A 179 -8.39 -4.53 5.43
C LEU A 179 -9.51 -4.05 4.49
N SER A 180 -9.84 -4.84 3.47
CA SER A 180 -10.88 -4.50 2.51
C SER A 180 -12.25 -4.37 3.18
N SER A 181 -12.58 -5.30 4.08
CA SER A 181 -13.83 -5.24 4.87
C SER A 181 -13.81 -4.04 5.83
N TYR A 182 -12.72 -3.84 6.55
CA TYR A 182 -12.58 -2.70 7.48
C TYR A 182 -12.81 -1.36 6.79
N VAL A 183 -12.18 -1.13 5.64
CA VAL A 183 -12.32 0.15 4.91
C VAL A 183 -13.74 0.31 4.33
N HIS A 184 -14.39 -0.79 3.94
CA HIS A 184 -15.79 -0.75 3.51
C HIS A 184 -16.73 -0.31 4.64
N ASP A 185 -16.56 -0.90 5.83
CA ASP A 185 -17.37 -0.55 7.00
C ASP A 185 -17.09 0.90 7.43
N LEU A 186 -15.81 1.29 7.48
CA LEU A 186 -15.39 2.65 7.77
C LEU A 186 -15.99 3.68 6.79
N ALA A 187 -16.08 3.34 5.49
CA ALA A 187 -16.71 4.21 4.51
C ALA A 187 -18.18 4.49 4.83
N THR A 188 -18.90 3.49 5.35
CA THR A 188 -20.28 3.64 5.79
C THR A 188 -20.37 4.60 6.98
N GLU A 189 -19.51 4.46 7.98
CA GLU A 189 -19.50 5.31 9.18
C GLU A 189 -19.12 6.77 8.84
N LEU A 190 -18.14 6.96 7.96
CA LEU A 190 -17.59 8.28 7.64
C LEU A 190 -18.40 9.05 6.59
N SER A 191 -19.26 8.39 5.83
CA SER A 191 -20.05 9.03 4.76
C SER A 191 -20.95 10.15 5.29
N ALA A 192 -21.50 10.02 6.50
CA ALA A 192 -22.31 11.06 7.13
C ALA A 192 -21.53 12.34 7.46
N PHE A 193 -20.20 12.27 7.52
CA PHE A 193 -19.30 13.40 7.76
C PHE A 193 -18.67 13.94 6.47
N GLY A 194 -19.09 13.43 5.31
CA GLY A 194 -18.52 13.81 4.01
C GLY A 194 -17.08 13.36 3.79
N ILE A 195 -16.62 12.36 4.55
CA ILE A 195 -15.28 11.76 4.43
C ILE A 195 -15.40 10.45 3.64
N ARG A 196 -14.53 10.25 2.66
CA ARG A 196 -14.54 9.08 1.78
C ARG A 196 -13.43 8.09 2.20
N ALA A 197 -13.73 6.81 2.11
CA ALA A 197 -12.74 5.76 2.33
C ALA A 197 -12.84 4.69 1.22
N ASN A 198 -11.72 4.39 0.56
CA ASN A 198 -11.65 3.48 -0.59
C ASN A 198 -10.42 2.58 -0.51
N VAL A 199 -10.45 1.47 -1.22
CA VAL A 199 -9.30 0.56 -1.37
C VAL A 199 -8.89 0.49 -2.83
N VAL A 200 -7.59 0.60 -3.10
CA VAL A 200 -7.01 0.27 -4.39
C VAL A 200 -6.37 -1.12 -4.29
N HIS A 201 -6.67 -2.01 -5.22
CA HIS A 201 -6.15 -3.36 -5.30
C HIS A 201 -5.18 -3.51 -6.47
N PRO A 202 -3.88 -3.36 -6.25
CA PRO A 202 -2.86 -3.65 -7.26
C PRO A 202 -2.77 -5.16 -7.52
N THR A 203 -2.34 -5.50 -8.72
CA THR A 203 -1.70 -6.78 -9.04
C THR A 203 -0.20 -6.72 -8.75
N ASN A 204 0.59 -7.63 -9.33
CA ASN A 204 2.05 -7.52 -9.31
C ASN A 204 2.47 -6.11 -9.74
N THR A 205 3.15 -5.40 -8.87
CA THR A 205 3.64 -4.04 -9.12
C THR A 205 5.15 -4.04 -9.07
N ASN A 206 5.81 -3.41 -10.02
CA ASN A 206 7.27 -3.38 -10.15
C ASN A 206 7.92 -2.60 -8.99
N THR A 207 8.17 -3.28 -7.90
CA THR A 207 8.74 -2.75 -6.65
C THR A 207 9.76 -3.73 -6.10
N ASP A 208 10.58 -3.30 -5.15
CA ASP A 208 11.55 -4.17 -4.45
C ASP A 208 10.88 -5.40 -3.81
N MET A 209 9.64 -5.26 -3.34
CA MET A 209 8.86 -6.39 -2.82
C MET A 209 8.65 -7.47 -3.90
N LEU A 210 8.21 -7.09 -5.09
CA LEU A 210 8.02 -8.04 -6.21
C LEU A 210 9.35 -8.57 -6.72
N GLN A 211 10.35 -7.69 -6.80
CA GLN A 211 11.69 -8.01 -7.35
C GLN A 211 12.62 -8.57 -6.27
N SER A 212 12.08 -9.40 -5.37
CA SER A 212 12.81 -10.02 -4.28
C SER A 212 12.95 -11.53 -4.45
N GLU A 213 14.00 -12.08 -3.87
CA GLU A 213 14.29 -13.52 -3.95
C GLU A 213 13.16 -14.39 -3.35
N PRO A 214 12.56 -14.09 -2.17
CA PRO A 214 11.42 -14.85 -1.66
C PRO A 214 10.22 -14.84 -2.60
N MET A 215 9.99 -13.71 -3.30
CA MET A 215 8.92 -13.60 -4.27
C MET A 215 9.21 -14.49 -5.48
N TYR A 216 10.42 -14.45 -6.04
CA TYR A 216 10.79 -15.32 -7.16
C TYR A 216 10.64 -16.80 -6.81
N ARG A 217 11.07 -17.23 -5.61
CA ARG A 217 10.86 -18.60 -5.13
C ARG A 217 9.38 -18.97 -4.97
N SER A 218 8.52 -18.03 -4.63
CA SER A 218 7.09 -18.30 -4.51
C SER A 218 6.41 -18.56 -5.86
N PHE A 219 6.93 -17.95 -6.94
CA PHE A 219 6.44 -18.14 -8.30
C PHE A 219 7.16 -19.28 -9.04
N ARG A 220 8.41 -19.58 -8.68
CA ARG A 220 9.23 -20.64 -9.26
C ARG A 220 9.74 -21.60 -8.17
N PRO A 221 8.82 -22.31 -7.48
CA PRO A 221 9.19 -23.27 -6.43
C PRO A 221 9.94 -24.49 -6.98
N ASP A 222 9.96 -24.65 -8.30
CA ASP A 222 10.68 -25.68 -9.04
C ASP A 222 12.18 -25.40 -9.18
N LEU A 223 12.62 -24.14 -8.93
CA LEU A 223 14.01 -23.71 -9.02
C LEU A 223 14.59 -23.44 -7.61
N GLU A 224 15.85 -23.81 -7.44
CA GLU A 224 16.56 -23.58 -6.17
C GLU A 224 16.88 -22.09 -5.95
N ASN A 225 17.37 -21.40 -7.00
CA ASN A 225 17.76 -19.99 -6.98
C ASN A 225 17.16 -19.26 -8.20
N PRO A 226 15.83 -19.03 -8.22
CA PRO A 226 15.20 -18.36 -9.35
C PRO A 226 15.61 -16.89 -9.44
N THR A 227 15.81 -16.42 -10.66
CA THR A 227 16.11 -15.03 -10.99
C THR A 227 14.85 -14.29 -11.43
N ARG A 228 14.96 -12.96 -11.62
CA ARG A 228 13.92 -12.15 -12.24
C ARG A 228 13.48 -12.70 -13.59
N ALA A 229 14.44 -13.06 -14.43
CA ALA A 229 14.17 -13.60 -15.78
C ALA A 229 13.37 -14.92 -15.74
N ASP A 230 13.55 -15.72 -14.68
CA ASP A 230 12.79 -16.95 -14.48
C ASP A 230 11.36 -16.69 -13.97
N ALA A 231 11.16 -15.64 -13.19
CA ALA A 231 9.88 -15.32 -12.56
C ALA A 231 8.94 -14.51 -13.46
N GLU A 232 9.45 -13.54 -14.24
CA GLU A 232 8.64 -12.66 -15.08
C GLU A 232 7.69 -13.38 -16.04
N PRO A 233 8.05 -14.47 -16.73
CA PRO A 233 7.11 -15.21 -17.55
C PRO A 233 5.93 -15.79 -16.79
N VAL A 234 6.14 -16.12 -15.49
CA VAL A 234 5.07 -16.63 -14.62
C VAL A 234 4.20 -15.49 -14.11
N PHE A 235 4.77 -14.30 -13.87
CA PHE A 235 3.97 -13.11 -13.55
C PHE A 235 2.94 -12.79 -14.64
N VAL A 236 3.32 -12.90 -15.92
CA VAL A 236 2.40 -12.71 -17.07
C VAL A 236 1.19 -13.64 -17.00
N VAL A 237 1.35 -14.86 -16.49
CA VAL A 237 0.25 -15.84 -16.39
C VAL A 237 -0.87 -15.36 -15.46
N GLN A 238 -0.56 -14.54 -14.48
CA GLN A 238 -1.58 -14.00 -13.55
C GLN A 238 -2.45 -12.89 -14.15
N GLN A 239 -1.98 -12.22 -15.21
CA GLN A 239 -2.65 -11.08 -15.82
C GLN A 239 -3.50 -11.51 -17.02
N ALA A 240 -4.63 -10.86 -17.25
CA ALA A 240 -5.37 -11.01 -18.53
C ALA A 240 -4.69 -10.23 -19.65
N MET A 241 -4.18 -9.04 -19.36
CA MET A 241 -3.26 -8.32 -20.22
C MET A 241 -1.88 -9.00 -20.21
N LYS A 242 -1.21 -9.06 -21.34
CA LYS A 242 0.08 -9.76 -21.50
C LYS A 242 1.27 -8.94 -20.98
N ILE A 243 1.21 -8.56 -19.69
CA ILE A 243 2.27 -7.83 -18.99
C ILE A 243 2.65 -8.58 -17.71
N PRO A 244 3.91 -8.55 -17.26
CA PRO A 244 4.32 -9.24 -16.05
C PRO A 244 3.86 -8.50 -14.76
N TYR A 245 3.78 -7.19 -14.81
CA TYR A 245 3.42 -6.31 -13.69
C TYR A 245 2.95 -4.96 -14.22
N VAL A 246 2.34 -4.17 -13.36
CA VAL A 246 2.08 -2.75 -13.55
C VAL A 246 3.18 -1.92 -12.86
N GLU A 247 3.35 -0.67 -13.27
CA GLU A 247 4.29 0.23 -12.59
C GLU A 247 3.63 0.91 -11.38
N PRO A 248 4.40 1.35 -10.37
CA PRO A 248 3.86 2.11 -9.23
C PRO A 248 3.03 3.33 -9.64
N GLU A 249 3.37 3.95 -10.76
CA GLU A 249 2.64 5.11 -11.32
C GLU A 249 1.21 4.77 -11.74
N ASP A 250 0.96 3.56 -12.26
CA ASP A 250 -0.38 3.12 -12.64
C ASP A 250 -1.30 3.10 -11.42
N ILE A 251 -0.76 2.67 -10.27
CA ILE A 251 -1.48 2.67 -9.00
C ILE A 251 -1.63 4.08 -8.46
N SER A 252 -0.58 4.90 -8.56
CA SER A 252 -0.58 6.28 -8.08
C SER A 252 -1.57 7.16 -8.81
N ASN A 253 -1.83 6.92 -10.09
CA ASN A 253 -2.87 7.60 -10.86
C ASN A 253 -4.27 7.30 -10.32
N ALA A 254 -4.54 6.06 -9.89
CA ALA A 254 -5.79 5.70 -9.24
C ALA A 254 -5.92 6.34 -7.85
N VAL A 255 -4.84 6.36 -7.07
CA VAL A 255 -4.78 7.05 -5.77
C VAL A 255 -5.05 8.53 -5.93
N LEU A 256 -4.40 9.20 -6.89
CA LEU A 256 -4.61 10.61 -7.19
C LEU A 256 -6.08 10.89 -7.55
N TRP A 257 -6.68 10.07 -8.42
CA TRP A 257 -8.10 10.23 -8.77
C TRP A 257 -8.99 10.13 -7.53
N LEU A 258 -8.80 9.11 -6.69
CA LEU A 258 -9.56 8.95 -5.45
C LEU A 258 -9.31 10.10 -4.43
N ALA A 259 -8.12 10.71 -4.42
CA ALA A 259 -7.79 11.85 -3.58
C ALA A 259 -8.42 13.17 -4.07
N SER A 260 -8.72 13.25 -5.35
CA SER A 260 -9.24 14.46 -5.99
C SER A 260 -10.77 14.62 -5.83
N ASP A 261 -11.27 15.80 -6.14
CA ASP A 261 -12.69 16.11 -6.15
C ASP A 261 -13.44 15.47 -7.33
N GLU A 262 -12.72 14.93 -8.32
CA GLU A 262 -13.31 14.14 -9.40
C GLU A 262 -14.00 12.87 -8.86
N ALA A 263 -13.50 12.33 -7.73
CA ALA A 263 -14.05 11.19 -7.04
C ALA A 263 -14.93 11.56 -5.82
N ARG A 264 -15.47 12.79 -5.74
CA ARG A 264 -16.19 13.31 -4.57
C ARG A 264 -17.39 12.47 -4.10
N TYR A 265 -17.92 11.62 -4.96
CA TYR A 265 -19.03 10.71 -4.63
C TYR A 265 -18.64 9.23 -4.68
N VAL A 266 -17.33 8.93 -4.64
CA VAL A 266 -16.80 7.57 -4.63
C VAL A 266 -16.33 7.24 -3.23
N THR A 267 -17.06 6.38 -2.52
CA THR A 267 -16.70 5.85 -1.19
C THR A 267 -17.08 4.38 -1.09
N GLY A 268 -16.38 3.60 -0.29
CA GLY A 268 -16.56 2.15 -0.18
C GLY A 268 -16.10 1.35 -1.40
N MET A 269 -15.43 2.00 -2.36
CA MET A 269 -14.97 1.37 -3.60
C MET A 269 -13.80 0.41 -3.35
N GLN A 270 -13.88 -0.74 -4.00
CA GLN A 270 -12.80 -1.73 -4.11
C GLN A 270 -12.22 -1.64 -5.55
N LEU A 271 -11.36 -0.64 -5.78
CA LEU A 271 -10.85 -0.32 -7.12
C LEU A 271 -9.68 -1.22 -7.49
N ARG A 272 -9.80 -1.97 -8.56
CA ARG A 272 -8.73 -2.82 -9.07
C ARG A 272 -7.90 -2.11 -10.14
N VAL A 273 -6.58 -2.14 -9.95
CA VAL A 273 -5.59 -1.78 -10.96
C VAL A 273 -4.72 -3.03 -11.19
N ASP A 274 -5.25 -3.98 -11.94
CA ASP A 274 -4.81 -5.37 -11.89
C ASP A 274 -4.58 -6.02 -13.27
N ALA A 275 -4.53 -5.22 -14.33
CA ALA A 275 -4.37 -5.73 -15.70
C ALA A 275 -5.34 -6.90 -16.03
N GLY A 276 -6.51 -6.90 -15.39
CA GLY A 276 -7.54 -7.93 -15.55
C GLY A 276 -7.21 -9.25 -14.83
N GLY A 277 -6.26 -9.26 -13.89
CA GLY A 277 -5.88 -10.47 -13.17
C GLY A 277 -7.05 -11.13 -12.44
N TYR A 278 -7.92 -10.33 -11.82
CA TYR A 278 -9.13 -10.84 -11.15
C TYR A 278 -10.10 -11.53 -12.13
N LEU A 279 -10.25 -11.03 -13.34
CA LEU A 279 -11.13 -11.63 -14.36
C LEU A 279 -10.65 -13.03 -14.72
N LYS A 280 -9.34 -13.19 -14.91
CA LYS A 280 -8.73 -14.46 -15.29
C LYS A 280 -8.92 -15.57 -14.25
N TRP A 281 -9.00 -15.26 -12.97
CA TRP A 281 -9.24 -16.23 -11.92
C TRP A 281 -10.69 -16.73 -11.87
N TYR A 282 -11.64 -15.97 -12.40
CA TYR A 282 -13.04 -16.39 -12.48
C TYR A 282 -13.36 -17.18 -13.76
N ASP A 283 -12.66 -16.92 -14.87
CA ASP A 283 -12.87 -17.61 -16.14
C ASP A 283 -12.49 -19.10 -16.16
N TYR A 284 -11.73 -19.55 -15.15
CA TYR A 284 -11.37 -20.99 -15.01
C TYR A 284 -12.43 -21.83 -14.31
N ARG A 285 -13.61 -21.31 -14.08
CA ARG A 285 -14.72 -22.04 -13.44
C ARG A 285 -15.76 -22.60 -14.42
N THR A 286 -15.54 -22.44 -15.72
CA THR A 286 -16.41 -23.02 -16.77
C THR A 286 -15.80 -24.27 -17.37
#